data_17d6494acaec28e414264f33df477c89
#
_entry.id   17d6494acaec28e414264f33df477c89
#
_cell.length_a   1.000
_cell.length_b   1.000
_cell.length_c   1.000
_cell.angle_alpha   90.00
_cell.angle_beta   90.00
_cell.angle_gamma   90.00
#
_symmetry.space_group_name_H-M   'P 1'
#
loop_
_entity.id
_entity.type
_entity.pdbx_description
1 polymer ?
#
loop_
_entity_poly.entity_id
_entity_poly.type
_entity_poly.pdbx_seq_one_letter_code
_entity_poly.pdbx_strand_id
1 'polypeptide(L)'
;MNILMIAPEPFFEPRGTPFSEYFRIRALSALGHRVDLVTYPFGEDRQIPGLRIFRSWRPPGIRAVKTGPSGAKLVLDAFLFLRVLGRMFSGQYDLVHSHEEGSIMGVVFQKLTRTPHLYDMHSSLAQQMGNFQFTRSRLVIRFFRIIERISLKNAASVIVICRALYDQAAAVTAADKLTLIENFLDDRPACTDEGRVRRLRESFGTGARTIVMYAGTLEPYQGMPLLIDSMERLDASYSLVLVGGTAEQVADLRRVLAARGLAGRVVLLGRQPAADIPAYLRAADVLVSPRTLGTNIPLKIYSFLASGVPLVATDLPTHTQTISPDIAVLARPEPEAFAAGIARAAGAAGKEIAARALDFCRRNYTPERYQELVAAALAKAVAGSPRRTG
;
A
#
# COMPACT_ATOMS: atom_id res chain seq x y z
N MET A 1 8.73 23.88 8.75
CA MET A 1 9.08 23.09 9.96
C MET A 1 10.25 22.15 9.66
N ASN A 2 11.03 21.84 10.70
CA ASN A 2 12.00 20.76 10.67
C ASN A 2 11.36 19.51 11.27
N ILE A 3 11.21 18.47 10.51
CA ILE A 3 10.49 17.24 10.90
C ILE A 3 11.49 16.10 11.03
N LEU A 4 11.52 15.42 12.17
CA LEU A 4 12.20 14.15 12.32
C LEU A 4 11.23 13.03 11.93
N MET A 5 11.52 12.33 10.84
CA MET A 5 10.73 11.17 10.42
C MET A 5 11.43 9.87 10.83
N ILE A 6 10.69 8.98 11.49
CA ILE A 6 11.19 7.68 11.97
C ILE A 6 10.48 6.59 11.17
N ALA A 7 11.22 5.90 10.31
CA ALA A 7 10.71 4.86 9.43
C ALA A 7 11.49 3.54 9.63
N PRO A 8 10.96 2.57 10.38
CA PRO A 8 11.61 1.27 10.65
C PRO A 8 11.52 0.34 9.44
N GLU A 9 11.92 0.83 8.27
CA GLU A 9 11.80 0.17 6.97
C GLU A 9 12.99 0.48 6.06
N PRO A 10 13.22 -0.31 4.99
CA PRO A 10 14.24 0.00 3.99
C PRO A 10 13.74 1.09 3.01
N PHE A 11 14.04 2.34 3.28
CA PHE A 11 13.72 3.45 2.38
C PHE A 11 14.83 3.62 1.31
N PHE A 12 14.58 3.76 0.02
CA PHE A 12 13.33 3.57 -0.67
C PHE A 12 13.29 2.18 -1.28
N GLU A 13 12.16 1.48 -1.10
CA GLU A 13 11.79 0.31 -1.89
C GLU A 13 10.39 0.55 -2.49
N PRO A 14 10.13 0.27 -3.79
CA PRO A 14 8.86 0.61 -4.43
C PRO A 14 7.74 -0.41 -4.05
N ARG A 15 7.52 -0.63 -2.76
CA ARG A 15 6.52 -1.56 -2.22
C ARG A 15 6.07 -1.15 -0.83
N GLY A 16 4.80 -1.42 -0.52
CA GLY A 16 4.25 -1.30 0.84
C GLY A 16 4.47 0.07 1.50
N THR A 17 4.83 0.06 2.78
CA THR A 17 5.03 1.25 3.60
C THR A 17 6.12 2.19 3.07
N PRO A 18 7.31 1.74 2.61
CA PRO A 18 8.31 2.62 2.00
C PRO A 18 7.79 3.46 0.84
N PHE A 19 6.86 2.92 0.06
CA PHE A 19 6.22 3.66 -1.03
C PHE A 19 5.31 4.79 -0.49
N SER A 20 4.55 4.50 0.56
CA SER A 20 3.71 5.50 1.24
C SER A 20 4.55 6.59 1.91
N GLU A 21 5.66 6.22 2.54
CA GLU A 21 6.62 7.16 3.14
C GLU A 21 7.19 8.13 2.10
N TYR A 22 7.54 7.63 0.93
CA TYR A 22 8.04 8.45 -0.18
C TYR A 22 7.03 9.54 -0.58
N PHE A 23 5.75 9.19 -0.77
CA PHE A 23 4.73 10.19 -1.09
C PHE A 23 4.46 11.14 0.07
N ARG A 24 4.55 10.66 1.30
CA ARG A 24 4.42 11.51 2.49
C ARG A 24 5.54 12.54 2.54
N ILE A 25 6.78 12.12 2.30
CA ILE A 25 7.95 13.01 2.25
C ILE A 25 7.80 14.03 1.11
N ARG A 26 7.34 13.61 -0.07
CA ARG A 26 7.11 14.52 -1.20
C ARG A 26 6.06 15.59 -0.86
N ALA A 27 4.96 15.20 -0.22
CA ALA A 27 3.94 16.15 0.21
C ALA A 27 4.49 17.14 1.25
N LEU A 28 5.27 16.67 2.24
CA LEU A 28 5.92 17.53 3.22
C LEU A 28 6.91 18.49 2.58
N SER A 29 7.70 18.04 1.61
CA SER A 29 8.62 18.86 0.83
C SER A 29 7.89 19.94 0.02
N ALA A 30 6.79 19.57 -0.66
CA ALA A 30 5.97 20.51 -1.43
C ALA A 30 5.32 21.57 -0.55
N LEU A 31 5.01 21.24 0.72
CA LEU A 31 4.54 22.18 1.74
C LEU A 31 5.68 23.04 2.37
N GLY A 32 6.91 22.94 1.86
CA GLY A 32 8.05 23.73 2.30
C GLY A 32 8.69 23.25 3.61
N HIS A 33 8.46 21.98 4.02
CA HIS A 33 9.05 21.43 5.24
C HIS A 33 10.37 20.72 4.94
N ARG A 34 11.26 20.68 5.95
CA ARG A 34 12.51 19.89 5.92
C ARG A 34 12.29 18.59 6.67
N VAL A 35 12.75 17.47 6.10
CA VAL A 35 12.59 16.14 6.67
C VAL A 35 13.95 15.50 6.89
N ASP A 36 14.26 15.18 8.13
CA ASP A 36 15.35 14.29 8.52
C ASP A 36 14.75 12.89 8.70
N LEU A 37 14.94 12.03 7.70
CA LEU A 37 14.47 10.65 7.71
C LEU A 37 15.49 9.75 8.40
N VAL A 38 15.12 9.11 9.51
CA VAL A 38 15.89 8.04 10.15
C VAL A 38 15.28 6.70 9.77
N THR A 39 16.06 5.84 9.08
CA THR A 39 15.58 4.60 8.47
C THR A 39 16.61 3.48 8.56
N TYR A 40 16.24 2.26 8.18
CA TYR A 40 17.14 1.11 8.12
C TYR A 40 18.32 1.30 7.15
N PRO A 41 19.41 0.50 7.27
CA PRO A 41 20.62 0.64 6.44
C PRO A 41 20.47 0.08 5.02
N PHE A 42 19.24 -0.15 4.57
CA PHE A 42 18.91 -0.71 3.26
C PHE A 42 18.03 0.23 2.46
N GLY A 43 17.85 -0.07 1.17
CA GLY A 43 17.05 0.69 0.24
C GLY A 43 17.89 1.69 -0.57
N GLU A 44 17.22 2.44 -1.43
CA GLU A 44 17.83 3.42 -2.35
C GLU A 44 17.68 4.84 -1.79
N ASP A 45 18.63 5.70 -2.11
CA ASP A 45 18.49 7.12 -1.82
C ASP A 45 17.61 7.79 -2.88
N ARG A 46 16.73 8.68 -2.44
CA ARG A 46 15.88 9.50 -3.31
C ARG A 46 16.18 10.96 -3.07
N GLN A 47 16.37 11.71 -4.14
CA GLN A 47 16.56 13.14 -4.05
C GLN A 47 15.21 13.84 -4.04
N ILE A 48 14.86 14.41 -2.90
CA ILE A 48 13.67 15.22 -2.68
C ILE A 48 14.12 16.52 -2.00
N PRO A 49 13.70 17.70 -2.46
CA PRO A 49 14.06 18.96 -1.82
C PRO A 49 13.76 18.95 -0.33
N GLY A 50 14.72 19.35 0.50
CA GLY A 50 14.56 19.37 1.97
C GLY A 50 14.66 18.02 2.68
N LEU A 51 14.83 16.90 1.98
CA LEU A 51 15.06 15.58 2.58
C LEU A 51 16.54 15.36 2.90
N ARG A 52 16.82 14.88 4.10
CA ARG A 52 18.12 14.29 4.49
C ARG A 52 17.87 12.89 5.05
N ILE A 53 18.62 11.90 4.56
CA ILE A 53 18.46 10.50 4.98
C ILE A 53 19.57 10.12 5.96
N PHE A 54 19.19 9.60 7.11
CA PHE A 54 20.07 9.12 8.17
C PHE A 54 19.83 7.62 8.39
N ARG A 55 20.61 6.79 7.72
CA ARG A 55 20.51 5.34 7.87
C ARG A 55 21.08 4.90 9.23
N SER A 56 20.41 3.92 9.85
CA SER A 56 20.94 3.26 11.04
C SER A 56 22.19 2.44 10.69
N TRP A 57 22.96 2.06 11.72
CA TRP A 57 24.09 1.18 11.48
C TRP A 57 23.63 -0.21 11.02
N ARG A 58 24.43 -0.83 10.12
CA ARG A 58 24.16 -2.16 9.56
C ARG A 58 24.82 -3.24 10.42
N PRO A 59 24.02 -4.08 11.15
CA PRO A 59 24.59 -5.17 11.93
C PRO A 59 25.25 -6.22 11.03
N PRO A 60 26.39 -6.81 11.44
CA PRO A 60 26.98 -7.93 10.72
C PRO A 60 25.99 -9.09 10.56
N GLY A 61 26.01 -9.76 9.40
CA GLY A 61 25.15 -10.91 9.11
C GLY A 61 23.74 -10.58 8.59
N ILE A 62 23.22 -9.35 8.74
CA ILE A 62 21.92 -8.95 8.19
C ILE A 62 22.14 -8.30 6.82
N ARG A 63 21.72 -8.99 5.75
CA ARG A 63 21.89 -8.52 4.36
C ARG A 63 20.64 -7.91 3.74
N ALA A 64 19.47 -8.28 4.22
CA ALA A 64 18.17 -7.81 3.73
C ALA A 64 17.12 -7.93 4.83
N VAL A 65 16.00 -7.20 4.66
CA VAL A 65 14.84 -7.25 5.56
C VAL A 65 13.69 -7.90 4.83
N LYS A 66 13.11 -8.93 5.45
CA LYS A 66 11.86 -9.55 4.95
C LYS A 66 10.67 -8.67 5.31
N THR A 67 9.64 -8.70 4.46
CA THR A 67 8.35 -8.09 4.78
C THR A 67 7.71 -8.77 5.98
N GLY A 68 7.19 -7.98 6.91
CA GLY A 68 6.59 -8.49 8.15
C GLY A 68 7.56 -8.62 9.31
N PRO A 69 7.07 -9.06 10.47
CA PRO A 69 7.86 -9.21 11.70
C PRO A 69 8.97 -10.26 11.55
N SER A 70 10.14 -9.99 12.09
CA SER A 70 11.26 -10.94 12.11
C SER A 70 12.23 -10.61 13.24
N GLY A 71 13.00 -11.61 13.71
CA GLY A 71 14.05 -11.38 14.73
C GLY A 71 15.12 -10.37 14.26
N ALA A 72 15.43 -10.35 12.96
CA ALA A 72 16.35 -9.37 12.38
C ALA A 72 15.82 -7.93 12.51
N LYS A 73 14.49 -7.71 12.40
CA LYS A 73 13.88 -6.40 12.61
C LYS A 73 14.11 -5.88 14.03
N LEU A 74 13.98 -6.72 15.06
CA LEU A 74 14.21 -6.31 16.44
C LEU A 74 15.63 -5.76 16.66
N VAL A 75 16.63 -6.40 16.03
CA VAL A 75 18.01 -5.92 16.08
C VAL A 75 18.15 -4.60 15.34
N LEU A 76 17.57 -4.48 14.15
CA LEU A 76 17.59 -3.25 13.36
C LEU A 76 16.86 -2.11 14.08
N ASP A 77 15.75 -2.38 14.77
CA ASP A 77 15.02 -1.40 15.58
C ASP A 77 15.86 -0.84 16.74
N ALA A 78 16.69 -1.69 17.38
CA ALA A 78 17.61 -1.23 18.41
C ALA A 78 18.64 -0.23 17.84
N PHE A 79 19.23 -0.51 16.67
CA PHE A 79 20.17 0.42 16.02
C PHE A 79 19.46 1.66 15.45
N LEU A 80 18.23 1.52 14.98
CA LEU A 80 17.39 2.64 14.57
C LEU A 80 17.12 3.57 15.77
N PHE A 81 16.76 3.01 16.91
CA PHE A 81 16.52 3.77 18.15
C PHE A 81 17.75 4.55 18.58
N LEU A 82 18.95 3.95 18.58
CA LEU A 82 20.19 4.64 18.87
C LEU A 82 20.44 5.81 17.88
N ARG A 83 20.11 5.62 16.60
CA ARG A 83 20.23 6.69 15.61
C ARG A 83 19.24 7.81 15.86
N VAL A 84 17.99 7.47 16.25
CA VAL A 84 16.94 8.45 16.66
C VAL A 84 17.41 9.25 17.88
N LEU A 85 17.95 8.59 18.91
CA LEU A 85 18.52 9.27 20.09
C LEU A 85 19.65 10.23 19.71
N GLY A 86 20.57 9.81 18.84
CA GLY A 86 21.63 10.69 18.35
C GLY A 86 21.07 11.93 17.62
N ARG A 87 19.99 11.79 16.86
CA ARG A 87 19.31 12.92 16.20
C ARG A 87 18.56 13.80 17.21
N MET A 88 17.98 13.22 18.25
CA MET A 88 17.30 13.95 19.31
C MET A 88 18.20 15.00 19.98
N PHE A 89 19.47 14.64 20.22
CA PHE A 89 20.42 15.52 20.89
C PHE A 89 21.16 16.46 19.93
N SER A 90 21.25 16.14 18.64
CA SER A 90 22.01 16.92 17.63
C SER A 90 21.13 17.80 16.74
N GLY A 91 19.81 17.72 16.81
CA GLY A 91 18.88 18.47 15.96
C GLY A 91 17.81 19.19 16.77
N GLN A 92 17.29 20.29 16.18
CA GLN A 92 16.08 20.95 16.67
C GLN A 92 14.93 20.61 15.74
N TYR A 93 13.91 19.93 16.26
CA TYR A 93 12.74 19.50 15.48
C TYR A 93 11.46 20.13 16.02
N ASP A 94 10.63 20.57 15.08
CA ASP A 94 9.31 21.13 15.37
C ASP A 94 8.26 20.02 15.53
N LEU A 95 8.50 18.85 14.89
CA LEU A 95 7.61 17.71 14.87
C LEU A 95 8.40 16.41 14.77
N VAL A 96 7.92 15.37 15.46
CA VAL A 96 8.32 13.98 15.22
C VAL A 96 7.22 13.27 14.45
N HIS A 97 7.54 12.66 13.31
CA HIS A 97 6.64 11.88 12.49
C HIS A 97 7.12 10.43 12.47
N SER A 98 6.36 9.50 13.00
CA SER A 98 6.77 8.10 13.09
C SER A 98 5.84 7.17 12.31
N HIS A 99 6.41 6.12 11.75
CA HIS A 99 5.70 5.07 11.05
C HIS A 99 5.76 3.76 11.83
N GLU A 100 4.71 2.95 11.76
CA GLU A 100 4.62 1.58 12.28
C GLU A 100 5.18 1.43 13.71
N GLU A 101 6.07 0.45 13.96
CA GLU A 101 6.72 0.22 15.25
C GLU A 101 7.62 1.38 15.71
N GLY A 102 8.04 2.26 14.81
CA GLY A 102 8.74 3.52 15.16
C GLY A 102 7.90 4.47 16.02
N SER A 103 6.60 4.24 16.12
CA SER A 103 5.68 5.05 16.93
C SER A 103 6.06 5.09 18.41
N ILE A 104 6.58 4.00 18.98
CA ILE A 104 7.03 4.01 20.38
C ILE A 104 8.27 4.90 20.57
N MET A 105 9.17 4.93 19.56
CA MET A 105 10.31 5.85 19.56
C MET A 105 9.84 7.30 19.51
N GLY A 106 8.81 7.58 18.70
CA GLY A 106 8.14 8.89 18.64
C GLY A 106 7.54 9.32 19.98
N VAL A 107 6.90 8.41 20.71
CA VAL A 107 6.38 8.67 22.06
C VAL A 107 7.51 8.98 23.04
N VAL A 108 8.61 8.23 23.02
CA VAL A 108 9.78 8.49 23.86
C VAL A 108 10.37 9.87 23.56
N PHE A 109 10.56 10.18 22.27
CA PHE A 109 11.05 11.47 21.83
C PHE A 109 10.15 12.62 22.31
N GLN A 110 8.84 12.52 22.09
CA GLN A 110 7.87 13.50 22.55
C GLN A 110 7.96 13.75 24.07
N LYS A 111 8.04 12.69 24.87
CA LYS A 111 8.11 12.81 26.34
C LYS A 111 9.39 13.48 26.81
N LEU A 112 10.52 13.22 26.17
CA LEU A 112 11.82 13.77 26.54
C LEU A 112 12.02 15.22 26.07
N THR A 113 11.51 15.57 24.88
CA THR A 113 11.75 16.87 24.25
C THR A 113 10.54 17.80 24.23
N ARG A 114 9.35 17.28 24.56
CA ARG A 114 8.05 17.97 24.41
C ARG A 114 7.73 18.35 22.95
N THR A 115 8.42 17.77 21.98
CA THR A 115 8.14 17.95 20.55
C THR A 115 6.87 17.18 20.19
N PRO A 116 5.88 17.77 19.51
CA PRO A 116 4.65 17.08 19.11
C PRO A 116 4.95 15.86 18.26
N HIS A 117 4.17 14.80 18.46
CA HIS A 117 4.32 13.53 17.77
C HIS A 117 3.11 13.25 16.87
N LEU A 118 3.35 13.06 15.59
CA LEU A 118 2.41 12.55 14.60
C LEU A 118 2.73 11.08 14.32
N TYR A 119 1.75 10.22 14.53
CA TYR A 119 1.85 8.79 14.26
C TYR A 119 1.16 8.44 12.94
N ASP A 120 1.88 7.86 11.98
CA ASP A 120 1.36 7.37 10.70
C ASP A 120 1.19 5.84 10.76
N MET A 121 -0.06 5.41 10.92
CA MET A 121 -0.45 4.02 11.15
C MET A 121 -0.82 3.35 9.82
N HIS A 122 0.07 2.55 9.25
CA HIS A 122 -0.16 1.80 8.01
C HIS A 122 -0.79 0.43 8.23
N SER A 123 -0.71 -0.08 9.46
CA SER A 123 -1.31 -1.37 9.84
C SER A 123 -1.47 -1.44 11.36
N SER A 124 -2.24 -2.41 11.86
CA SER A 124 -2.23 -2.74 13.27
C SER A 124 -1.06 -3.67 13.57
N LEU A 125 -0.18 -3.27 14.49
CA LEU A 125 0.95 -4.08 14.94
C LEU A 125 0.50 -5.44 15.47
N ALA A 126 -0.62 -5.48 16.19
CA ALA A 126 -1.19 -6.70 16.72
C ALA A 126 -1.74 -7.63 15.61
N GLN A 127 -2.36 -7.06 14.56
CA GLN A 127 -2.88 -7.82 13.42
C GLN A 127 -1.75 -8.36 12.54
N GLN A 128 -0.66 -7.62 12.36
CA GLN A 128 0.51 -8.09 11.62
C GLN A 128 1.06 -9.40 12.19
N MET A 129 1.13 -9.54 13.52
CA MET A 129 1.61 -10.76 14.19
C MET A 129 0.79 -12.00 13.78
N GLY A 130 -0.53 -11.84 13.63
CA GLY A 130 -1.43 -12.91 13.19
C GLY A 130 -1.38 -13.15 11.68
N ASN A 131 -1.44 -12.09 10.88
CA ASN A 131 -1.49 -12.17 9.41
C ASN A 131 -0.24 -12.82 8.80
N PHE A 132 0.94 -12.53 9.35
CA PHE A 132 2.20 -13.13 8.91
C PHE A 132 2.52 -14.45 9.62
N GLN A 133 1.61 -14.97 10.47
CA GLN A 133 1.81 -16.19 11.27
C GLN A 133 3.13 -16.18 12.07
N PHE A 134 3.62 -14.98 12.42
CA PHE A 134 4.89 -14.80 13.12
C PHE A 134 4.85 -15.43 14.51
N THR A 135 3.71 -15.30 15.21
CA THR A 135 3.50 -15.92 16.52
C THR A 135 2.03 -16.18 16.79
N ARG A 136 1.76 -17.28 17.49
CA ARG A 136 0.45 -17.58 18.09
C ARG A 136 0.41 -17.23 19.59
N SER A 137 1.51 -16.71 20.15
CA SER A 137 1.61 -16.34 21.56
C SER A 137 0.70 -15.18 21.89
N ARG A 138 -0.31 -15.41 22.73
CA ARG A 138 -1.24 -14.38 23.22
C ARG A 138 -0.51 -13.28 23.99
N LEU A 139 0.60 -13.59 24.66
CA LEU A 139 1.41 -12.61 25.40
C LEU A 139 2.10 -11.63 24.46
N VAL A 140 2.71 -12.12 23.37
CA VAL A 140 3.36 -11.28 22.36
C VAL A 140 2.34 -10.39 21.66
N ILE A 141 1.20 -10.93 21.23
CA ILE A 141 0.13 -10.14 20.60
C ILE A 141 -0.40 -9.07 21.58
N ARG A 142 -0.58 -9.41 22.88
CA ARG A 142 -0.99 -8.46 23.92
C ARG A 142 0.03 -7.35 24.11
N PHE A 143 1.31 -7.68 24.08
CA PHE A 143 2.40 -6.69 24.19
C PHE A 143 2.35 -5.67 23.03
N PHE A 144 2.26 -6.12 21.78
CA PHE A 144 2.14 -5.21 20.64
C PHE A 144 0.85 -4.38 20.67
N ARG A 145 -0.27 -4.95 21.16
CA ARG A 145 -1.50 -4.18 21.38
C ARG A 145 -1.34 -3.07 22.43
N ILE A 146 -0.56 -3.33 23.47
CA ILE A 146 -0.25 -2.31 24.50
C ILE A 146 0.61 -1.19 23.90
N ILE A 147 1.65 -1.52 23.12
CA ILE A 147 2.49 -0.55 22.40
C ILE A 147 1.64 0.32 21.48
N GLU A 148 0.82 -0.29 20.63
CA GLU A 148 -0.08 0.42 19.71
C GLU A 148 -1.02 1.37 20.48
N ARG A 149 -1.62 0.90 21.58
CA ARG A 149 -2.49 1.72 22.43
C ARG A 149 -1.74 2.90 23.06
N ILE A 150 -0.50 2.69 23.51
CA ILE A 150 0.34 3.77 24.05
C ILE A 150 0.62 4.80 22.97
N SER A 151 0.99 4.38 21.76
CA SER A 151 1.26 5.26 20.62
C SER A 151 0.04 6.09 20.26
N LEU A 152 -1.13 5.45 20.07
CA LEU A 152 -2.39 6.12 19.73
C LEU A 152 -2.83 7.15 20.79
N LYS A 153 -2.69 6.83 22.07
CA LYS A 153 -3.09 7.75 23.17
C LYS A 153 -2.17 8.96 23.30
N ASN A 154 -0.88 8.77 23.10
CA ASN A 154 0.11 9.83 23.31
C ASN A 154 0.34 10.69 22.07
N ALA A 155 0.09 10.20 20.86
CA ALA A 155 0.24 11.00 19.66
C ALA A 155 -0.66 12.25 19.70
N ALA A 156 -0.12 13.39 19.26
CA ALA A 156 -0.85 14.63 19.11
C ALA A 156 -1.79 14.58 17.90
N SER A 157 -1.38 13.87 16.83
CA SER A 157 -2.19 13.56 15.65
C SER A 157 -1.86 12.16 15.14
N VAL A 158 -2.82 11.50 14.52
CA VAL A 158 -2.68 10.15 13.94
C VAL A 158 -3.18 10.16 12.51
N ILE A 159 -2.35 9.70 11.58
CA ILE A 159 -2.77 9.37 10.23
C ILE A 159 -3.09 7.88 10.17
N VAL A 160 -4.18 7.54 9.50
CA VAL A 160 -4.57 6.15 9.20
C VAL A 160 -4.85 6.01 7.70
N ILE A 161 -4.52 4.86 7.11
CA ILE A 161 -4.56 4.69 5.64
C ILE A 161 -5.84 4.05 5.12
N CYS A 162 -6.75 3.61 5.99
CA CYS A 162 -8.03 3.01 5.60
C CYS A 162 -9.06 3.11 6.72
N ARG A 163 -10.35 2.91 6.35
CA ARG A 163 -11.46 3.03 7.27
C ARG A 163 -11.38 2.04 8.45
N ALA A 164 -10.97 0.81 8.19
CA ALA A 164 -10.81 -0.20 9.25
C ALA A 164 -9.81 0.23 10.33
N LEU A 165 -8.67 0.83 9.93
CA LEU A 165 -7.70 1.38 10.88
C LEU A 165 -8.23 2.64 11.57
N TYR A 166 -9.02 3.47 10.87
CA TYR A 166 -9.68 4.62 11.47
C TYR A 166 -10.60 4.20 12.62
N ASP A 167 -11.47 3.23 12.38
CA ASP A 167 -12.42 2.74 13.38
C ASP A 167 -11.70 2.08 14.57
N GLN A 168 -10.63 1.33 14.31
CA GLN A 168 -9.78 0.77 15.35
C GLN A 168 -9.09 1.84 16.20
N ALA A 169 -8.53 2.88 15.58
CA ALA A 169 -7.87 3.98 16.27
C ALA A 169 -8.89 4.84 17.04
N ALA A 170 -10.08 5.09 16.49
CA ALA A 170 -11.16 5.85 17.14
C ALA A 170 -11.68 5.18 18.42
N ALA A 171 -11.55 3.85 18.52
CA ALA A 171 -11.86 3.13 19.77
C ALA A 171 -10.84 3.38 20.90
N VAL A 172 -9.69 4.01 20.60
CA VAL A 172 -8.57 4.20 21.54
C VAL A 172 -8.24 5.66 21.76
N THR A 173 -8.37 6.52 20.74
CA THR A 173 -8.04 7.95 20.79
C THR A 173 -9.18 8.81 20.27
N ALA A 174 -9.14 10.11 20.52
CA ALA A 174 -10.20 11.02 20.08
C ALA A 174 -10.22 11.19 18.55
N ALA A 175 -11.41 11.25 17.97
CA ALA A 175 -11.60 11.30 16.51
C ALA A 175 -11.04 12.59 15.87
N ASP A 176 -10.97 13.69 16.61
CA ASP A 176 -10.38 14.96 16.16
C ASP A 176 -8.87 14.87 15.89
N LYS A 177 -8.18 13.93 16.55
CA LYS A 177 -6.77 13.63 16.28
C LYS A 177 -6.55 12.80 15.01
N LEU A 178 -7.59 12.11 14.52
CA LEU A 178 -7.47 11.18 13.40
C LEU A 178 -7.62 11.90 12.06
N THR A 179 -6.80 11.49 11.09
CA THR A 179 -6.90 11.91 9.69
C THR A 179 -6.76 10.68 8.80
N LEU A 180 -7.78 10.40 8.00
CA LEU A 180 -7.74 9.33 7.01
C LEU A 180 -7.01 9.84 5.76
N ILE A 181 -5.89 9.22 5.43
CA ILE A 181 -5.12 9.53 4.20
C ILE A 181 -4.80 8.22 3.50
N GLU A 182 -5.59 7.87 2.52
CA GLU A 182 -5.37 6.69 1.69
C GLU A 182 -4.11 6.83 0.84
N ASN A 183 -3.47 5.70 0.53
CA ASN A 183 -2.23 5.67 -0.27
C ASN A 183 -2.54 5.63 -1.77
N PHE A 184 -3.24 6.63 -2.28
CA PHE A 184 -3.74 6.66 -3.65
C PHE A 184 -2.77 7.25 -4.69
N LEU A 185 -1.67 7.85 -4.27
CA LEU A 185 -0.71 8.42 -5.21
C LEU A 185 0.10 7.35 -5.94
N ASP A 186 0.37 7.62 -7.19
CA ASP A 186 1.21 6.82 -8.07
C ASP A 186 2.04 7.77 -8.95
N ASP A 187 3.36 7.63 -8.93
CA ASP A 187 4.27 8.46 -9.76
C ASP A 187 4.31 8.05 -11.21
N ARG A 188 3.74 6.90 -11.53
CA ARG A 188 3.80 6.38 -12.88
C ARG A 188 2.89 7.21 -13.77
N PRO A 189 3.42 7.80 -14.86
CA PRO A 189 2.57 8.54 -15.80
C PRO A 189 1.56 7.59 -16.43
N ALA A 190 0.34 8.08 -16.64
CA ALA A 190 -0.65 7.34 -17.41
C ALA A 190 -0.05 7.04 -18.81
N CYS A 191 -0.23 5.81 -19.28
CA CYS A 191 0.18 5.47 -20.64
C CYS A 191 -0.79 6.12 -21.64
N THR A 192 -0.28 7.04 -22.45
CA THR A 192 -1.05 7.73 -23.49
C THR A 192 -0.69 7.23 -24.90
N ASP A 193 0.34 6.39 -25.04
CA ASP A 193 0.75 5.81 -26.32
C ASP A 193 -0.12 4.61 -26.70
N GLU A 194 -1.15 4.85 -27.48
CA GLU A 194 -2.06 3.83 -27.99
C GLU A 194 -1.35 2.78 -28.89
N GLY A 195 -0.30 3.21 -29.59
CA GLY A 195 0.50 2.28 -30.40
C GLY A 195 1.23 1.26 -29.52
N ARG A 196 1.76 1.70 -28.39
CA ARG A 196 2.39 0.82 -27.40
C ARG A 196 1.37 -0.13 -26.77
N VAL A 197 0.20 0.36 -26.38
CA VAL A 197 -0.86 -0.45 -25.79
C VAL A 197 -1.28 -1.55 -26.76
N ARG A 198 -1.48 -1.22 -28.06
CA ARG A 198 -1.83 -2.18 -29.10
C ARG A 198 -0.74 -3.23 -29.28
N ARG A 199 0.54 -2.85 -29.43
CA ARG A 199 1.65 -3.81 -29.54
C ARG A 199 1.76 -4.74 -28.34
N LEU A 200 1.54 -4.23 -27.12
CA LEU A 200 1.49 -5.07 -25.93
C LEU A 200 0.34 -6.08 -26.01
N ARG A 201 -0.86 -5.64 -26.37
CA ARG A 201 -2.02 -6.51 -26.51
C ARG A 201 -1.77 -7.62 -27.54
N GLU A 202 -1.20 -7.29 -28.69
CA GLU A 202 -0.80 -8.25 -29.73
C GLU A 202 0.24 -9.27 -29.21
N SER A 203 1.20 -8.82 -28.42
CA SER A 203 2.26 -9.67 -27.85
C SER A 203 1.76 -10.73 -26.88
N PHE A 204 0.55 -10.59 -26.32
CA PHE A 204 -0.04 -11.61 -25.46
C PHE A 204 -0.48 -12.87 -26.24
N GLY A 205 -0.60 -12.80 -27.55
CA GLY A 205 -1.00 -13.95 -28.37
C GLY A 205 -2.43 -14.45 -28.11
N THR A 206 -3.28 -13.59 -27.53
CA THR A 206 -4.65 -13.96 -27.15
C THR A 206 -5.66 -13.86 -28.31
N GLY A 207 -5.24 -13.32 -29.47
CA GLY A 207 -6.13 -13.07 -30.61
C GLY A 207 -7.25 -12.09 -30.27
N ALA A 208 -8.46 -12.38 -30.71
CA ALA A 208 -9.65 -11.55 -30.50
C ALA A 208 -10.32 -11.78 -29.13
N ARG A 209 -9.69 -12.53 -28.22
CA ARG A 209 -10.28 -12.83 -26.91
C ARG A 209 -10.34 -11.59 -26.01
N THR A 210 -11.34 -11.57 -25.15
CA THR A 210 -11.45 -10.61 -24.04
C THR A 210 -10.32 -10.83 -23.03
N ILE A 211 -9.49 -9.84 -22.79
CA ILE A 211 -8.34 -9.93 -21.90
C ILE A 211 -8.75 -9.54 -20.49
N VAL A 212 -8.80 -10.53 -19.61
CA VAL A 212 -8.87 -10.35 -18.16
C VAL A 212 -7.46 -10.22 -17.63
N MET A 213 -7.12 -9.17 -16.88
CA MET A 213 -5.76 -8.98 -16.39
C MET A 213 -5.71 -8.82 -14.88
N TYR A 214 -4.76 -9.53 -14.29
CA TYR A 214 -4.29 -9.31 -12.93
C TYR A 214 -2.87 -8.76 -12.95
N ALA A 215 -2.60 -7.70 -12.19
CA ALA A 215 -1.26 -7.19 -11.98
C ALA A 215 -0.96 -7.09 -10.48
N GLY A 216 0.13 -7.74 -10.03
CA GLY A 216 0.52 -7.75 -8.62
C GLY A 216 1.35 -8.95 -8.21
N THR A 217 1.58 -9.09 -6.90
CA THR A 217 2.24 -10.28 -6.35
C THR A 217 1.30 -11.49 -6.42
N LEU A 218 1.87 -12.70 -6.49
CA LEU A 218 1.11 -13.96 -6.51
C LEU A 218 1.05 -14.62 -5.13
N GLU A 219 0.99 -13.80 -4.07
CA GLU A 219 0.89 -14.29 -2.70
C GLU A 219 -0.48 -14.98 -2.45
N PRO A 220 -0.56 -15.97 -1.54
CA PRO A 220 -1.78 -16.77 -1.32
C PRO A 220 -3.02 -15.91 -1.04
N TYR A 221 -2.88 -14.81 -0.29
CA TYR A 221 -4.00 -13.94 0.06
C TYR A 221 -4.54 -13.11 -1.13
N GLN A 222 -3.83 -13.10 -2.27
CA GLN A 222 -4.27 -12.39 -3.46
C GLN A 222 -5.38 -13.10 -4.24
N GLY A 223 -5.76 -14.33 -3.83
CA GLY A 223 -6.92 -15.03 -4.36
C GLY A 223 -6.73 -15.67 -5.74
N MET A 224 -5.50 -16.12 -6.06
CA MET A 224 -5.24 -16.82 -7.34
C MET A 224 -6.12 -18.05 -7.55
N PRO A 225 -6.40 -18.90 -6.52
CA PRO A 225 -7.34 -20.02 -6.69
C PRO A 225 -8.73 -19.55 -7.16
N LEU A 226 -9.30 -18.53 -6.52
CA LEU A 226 -10.59 -17.94 -6.92
C LEU A 226 -10.57 -17.49 -8.39
N LEU A 227 -9.49 -16.80 -8.81
CA LEU A 227 -9.39 -16.31 -10.19
C LEU A 227 -9.29 -17.46 -11.20
N ILE A 228 -8.50 -18.48 -10.91
CA ILE A 228 -8.35 -19.66 -11.79
C ILE A 228 -9.68 -20.41 -11.90
N ASP A 229 -10.34 -20.69 -10.77
CA ASP A 229 -11.64 -21.37 -10.72
C ASP A 229 -12.72 -20.55 -11.47
N SER A 230 -12.64 -19.22 -11.43
CA SER A 230 -13.53 -18.34 -12.20
C SER A 230 -13.26 -18.39 -13.70
N MET A 231 -11.98 -18.54 -14.11
CA MET A 231 -11.64 -18.69 -15.52
C MET A 231 -12.16 -20.02 -16.13
N GLU A 232 -12.34 -21.05 -15.34
CA GLU A 232 -12.97 -22.31 -15.77
C GLU A 232 -14.48 -22.15 -16.05
N ARG A 233 -15.14 -21.16 -15.41
CA ARG A 233 -16.57 -20.85 -15.60
C ARG A 233 -16.82 -19.92 -16.81
N LEU A 234 -15.78 -19.26 -17.30
CA LEU A 234 -15.84 -18.42 -18.49
C LEU A 234 -15.60 -19.27 -19.76
N ASP A 235 -16.24 -18.94 -20.85
CA ASP A 235 -16.04 -19.60 -22.13
C ASP A 235 -14.67 -19.29 -22.76
N ALA A 236 -14.40 -19.89 -23.94
CA ALA A 236 -13.12 -19.78 -24.63
C ALA A 236 -12.83 -18.39 -25.20
N SER A 237 -13.79 -17.47 -25.20
CA SER A 237 -13.61 -16.08 -25.67
C SER A 237 -12.85 -15.22 -24.66
N TYR A 238 -12.56 -15.72 -23.45
CA TYR A 238 -11.79 -15.01 -22.41
C TYR A 238 -10.38 -15.58 -22.28
N SER A 239 -9.40 -14.71 -22.14
CA SER A 239 -8.02 -15.05 -21.77
C SER A 239 -7.60 -14.29 -20.52
N LEU A 240 -6.79 -14.93 -19.67
CA LEU A 240 -6.21 -14.31 -18.48
C LEU A 240 -4.75 -13.94 -18.74
N VAL A 241 -4.37 -12.72 -18.42
CA VAL A 241 -2.98 -12.24 -18.43
C VAL A 241 -2.56 -11.92 -17.00
N LEU A 242 -1.51 -12.57 -16.51
CA LEU A 242 -0.97 -12.39 -15.17
C LEU A 242 0.37 -11.67 -15.25
N VAL A 243 0.43 -10.48 -14.65
CA VAL A 243 1.62 -9.63 -14.56
C VAL A 243 2.12 -9.62 -13.12
N GLY A 244 3.33 -10.14 -12.87
CA GLY A 244 3.95 -10.19 -11.55
C GLY A 244 4.31 -11.59 -11.09
N GLY A 245 4.65 -11.73 -9.82
CA GLY A 245 5.14 -12.97 -9.22
C GLY A 245 6.65 -13.18 -9.38
N THR A 246 7.20 -14.06 -8.53
CA THR A 246 8.59 -14.54 -8.66
C THR A 246 8.67 -15.63 -9.73
N ALA A 247 9.86 -15.95 -10.19
CA ALA A 247 10.07 -17.03 -11.16
C ALA A 247 9.52 -18.38 -10.63
N GLU A 248 9.68 -18.64 -9.33
CA GLU A 248 9.16 -19.84 -8.65
C GLU A 248 7.63 -19.85 -8.65
N GLN A 249 6.99 -18.75 -8.20
CA GLN A 249 5.52 -18.63 -8.19
C GLN A 249 4.92 -18.80 -9.60
N VAL A 250 5.59 -18.24 -10.63
CA VAL A 250 5.18 -18.40 -12.03
C VAL A 250 5.30 -19.85 -12.50
N ALA A 251 6.39 -20.55 -12.14
CA ALA A 251 6.59 -21.96 -12.48
C ALA A 251 5.55 -22.87 -11.81
N ASP A 252 5.23 -22.61 -10.54
CA ASP A 252 4.21 -23.36 -9.80
C ASP A 252 2.83 -23.15 -10.43
N LEU A 253 2.49 -21.91 -10.73
CA LEU A 253 1.21 -21.58 -11.33
C LEU A 253 1.07 -22.19 -12.73
N ARG A 254 2.14 -22.23 -13.52
CA ARG A 254 2.15 -22.91 -14.84
C ARG A 254 1.80 -24.38 -14.72
N ARG A 255 2.30 -25.08 -13.70
CA ARG A 255 1.96 -26.50 -13.46
C ARG A 255 0.48 -26.67 -13.12
N VAL A 256 -0.05 -25.79 -12.26
CA VAL A 256 -1.47 -25.81 -11.89
C VAL A 256 -2.36 -25.58 -13.12
N LEU A 257 -2.03 -24.59 -13.95
CA LEU A 257 -2.80 -24.24 -15.16
C LEU A 257 -2.76 -25.36 -16.22
N ALA A 258 -1.62 -26.03 -16.37
CA ALA A 258 -1.50 -27.19 -17.27
C ALA A 258 -2.37 -28.36 -16.80
N ALA A 259 -2.36 -28.67 -15.51
CA ALA A 259 -3.19 -29.73 -14.93
C ALA A 259 -4.70 -29.47 -15.05
N ARG A 260 -5.10 -28.18 -15.15
CA ARG A 260 -6.51 -27.75 -15.32
C ARG A 260 -6.92 -27.49 -16.77
N GLY A 261 -6.05 -27.74 -17.76
CA GLY A 261 -6.34 -27.49 -19.17
C GLY A 261 -6.46 -26.02 -19.55
N LEU A 262 -5.94 -25.10 -18.73
CA LEU A 262 -6.02 -23.65 -18.94
C LEU A 262 -4.78 -23.05 -19.61
N ALA A 263 -3.75 -23.86 -19.91
CA ALA A 263 -2.46 -23.38 -20.45
C ALA A 263 -2.61 -22.54 -21.73
N GLY A 264 -3.60 -22.86 -22.61
CA GLY A 264 -3.86 -22.11 -23.84
C GLY A 264 -4.69 -20.83 -23.67
N ARG A 265 -5.13 -20.54 -22.46
CA ARG A 265 -5.98 -19.38 -22.12
C ARG A 265 -5.34 -18.43 -21.11
N VAL A 266 -4.20 -18.79 -20.55
CA VAL A 266 -3.52 -17.99 -19.52
C VAL A 266 -2.10 -17.65 -19.92
N VAL A 267 -1.78 -16.37 -19.96
CA VAL A 267 -0.46 -15.82 -20.27
C VAL A 267 0.20 -15.38 -18.96
N LEU A 268 1.38 -15.94 -18.68
CA LEU A 268 2.16 -15.64 -17.49
C LEU A 268 3.37 -14.78 -17.88
N LEU A 269 3.34 -13.48 -17.56
CA LEU A 269 4.39 -12.54 -17.95
C LEU A 269 5.49 -12.39 -16.88
N GLY A 270 5.25 -12.88 -15.64
CA GLY A 270 6.17 -12.65 -14.55
C GLY A 270 6.30 -11.16 -14.18
N ARG A 271 7.37 -10.83 -13.46
CA ARG A 271 7.63 -9.45 -13.01
C ARG A 271 7.99 -8.58 -14.20
N GLN A 272 7.31 -7.44 -14.32
CA GLN A 272 7.55 -6.42 -15.33
C GLN A 272 8.07 -5.12 -14.68
N PRO A 273 8.79 -4.25 -15.43
CA PRO A 273 9.20 -2.95 -14.93
C PRO A 273 8.01 -2.12 -14.46
N ALA A 274 8.16 -1.46 -13.30
CA ALA A 274 7.06 -0.67 -12.72
C ALA A 274 6.57 0.45 -13.65
N ALA A 275 7.47 1.05 -14.45
CA ALA A 275 7.12 2.08 -15.42
C ALA A 275 6.22 1.60 -16.56
N ASP A 276 6.20 0.28 -16.82
CA ASP A 276 5.43 -0.31 -17.92
C ASP A 276 4.01 -0.71 -17.50
N ILE A 277 3.78 -0.84 -16.19
CA ILE A 277 2.49 -1.29 -15.65
C ILE A 277 1.28 -0.48 -16.17
N PRO A 278 1.33 0.86 -16.28
CA PRO A 278 0.19 1.61 -16.85
C PRO A 278 -0.19 1.17 -18.28
N ALA A 279 0.80 0.80 -19.11
CA ALA A 279 0.53 0.31 -20.45
C ALA A 279 -0.10 -1.10 -20.44
N TYR A 280 0.38 -1.98 -19.56
CA TYR A 280 -0.24 -3.30 -19.36
C TYR A 280 -1.69 -3.18 -18.92
N LEU A 281 -1.98 -2.33 -17.93
CA LEU A 281 -3.36 -2.15 -17.45
C LEU A 281 -4.29 -1.72 -18.59
N ARG A 282 -3.85 -0.78 -19.44
CA ARG A 282 -4.64 -0.30 -20.59
C ARG A 282 -4.76 -1.30 -21.72
N ALA A 283 -3.89 -2.30 -21.80
CA ALA A 283 -3.99 -3.37 -22.78
C ALA A 283 -5.06 -4.43 -22.43
N ALA A 284 -5.66 -4.36 -21.24
CA ALA A 284 -6.73 -5.26 -20.79
C ALA A 284 -8.13 -4.74 -21.14
N ASP A 285 -9.10 -5.65 -21.21
CA ASP A 285 -10.53 -5.32 -21.29
C ASP A 285 -11.18 -5.29 -19.92
N VAL A 286 -10.67 -6.09 -18.96
CA VAL A 286 -11.14 -6.17 -17.57
C VAL A 286 -9.95 -6.34 -16.65
N LEU A 287 -9.85 -5.53 -15.61
CA LEU A 287 -8.90 -5.69 -14.51
C LEU A 287 -9.56 -6.45 -13.37
N VAL A 288 -8.78 -7.29 -12.66
CA VAL A 288 -9.32 -8.08 -11.55
C VAL A 288 -8.48 -7.96 -10.27
N SER A 289 -9.17 -7.86 -9.14
CA SER A 289 -8.59 -7.97 -7.80
C SER A 289 -9.33 -9.05 -7.00
N PRO A 290 -8.95 -10.32 -7.15
CA PRO A 290 -9.63 -11.47 -6.55
C PRO A 290 -9.23 -11.71 -5.08
N ARG A 291 -8.64 -10.73 -4.41
CA ARG A 291 -8.10 -10.86 -3.05
C ARG A 291 -9.17 -11.35 -2.08
N THR A 292 -8.84 -12.38 -1.29
CA THR A 292 -9.77 -13.04 -0.36
C THR A 292 -9.46 -12.81 1.11
N LEU A 293 -8.25 -12.32 1.44
CA LEU A 293 -7.80 -12.13 2.81
C LEU A 293 -7.13 -10.75 2.99
N GLY A 294 -7.15 -10.27 4.24
CA GLY A 294 -6.54 -9.01 4.67
C GLY A 294 -7.56 -7.89 4.86
N THR A 295 -7.15 -6.88 5.63
CA THR A 295 -7.99 -5.73 6.00
C THR A 295 -7.58 -4.44 5.29
N ASN A 296 -6.31 -4.36 4.85
CA ASN A 296 -5.81 -3.17 4.17
C ASN A 296 -6.19 -3.17 2.68
N ILE A 297 -6.43 -1.99 2.14
CA ILE A 297 -6.71 -1.78 0.72
C ILE A 297 -5.46 -2.10 -0.09
N PRO A 298 -5.56 -2.93 -1.16
CA PRO A 298 -4.43 -3.16 -2.05
C PRO A 298 -4.08 -1.88 -2.82
N LEU A 299 -2.83 -1.43 -2.77
CA LEU A 299 -2.37 -0.20 -3.45
C LEU A 299 -2.69 -0.18 -4.96
N LYS A 300 -2.70 -1.34 -5.61
CA LYS A 300 -3.02 -1.48 -7.04
C LYS A 300 -4.44 -1.01 -7.40
N ILE A 301 -5.37 -0.99 -6.45
CA ILE A 301 -6.76 -0.57 -6.70
C ILE A 301 -6.81 0.85 -7.26
N TYR A 302 -6.01 1.76 -6.73
CA TYR A 302 -5.98 3.15 -7.17
C TYR A 302 -5.49 3.27 -8.62
N SER A 303 -4.42 2.56 -8.99
CA SER A 303 -3.93 2.52 -10.37
C SER A 303 -4.93 1.83 -11.32
N PHE A 304 -5.66 0.82 -10.83
CA PHE A 304 -6.68 0.13 -11.62
C PHE A 304 -7.86 1.05 -11.92
N LEU A 305 -8.40 1.74 -10.92
CA LEU A 305 -9.48 2.71 -11.10
C LEU A 305 -9.06 3.87 -12.02
N ALA A 306 -7.82 4.34 -11.92
CA ALA A 306 -7.28 5.42 -12.73
C ALA A 306 -6.91 5.01 -14.16
N SER A 307 -6.93 3.72 -14.50
CA SER A 307 -6.56 3.22 -15.83
C SER A 307 -7.63 3.47 -16.90
N GLY A 308 -8.89 3.69 -16.50
CA GLY A 308 -10.05 3.76 -17.38
C GLY A 308 -10.51 2.38 -17.90
N VAL A 309 -10.00 1.28 -17.34
CA VAL A 309 -10.40 -0.10 -17.64
C VAL A 309 -11.33 -0.60 -16.53
N PRO A 310 -12.43 -1.31 -16.83
CA PRO A 310 -13.34 -1.85 -15.84
C PRO A 310 -12.64 -2.74 -14.81
N LEU A 311 -12.93 -2.52 -13.52
CA LEU A 311 -12.39 -3.30 -12.42
C LEU A 311 -13.44 -4.23 -11.84
N VAL A 312 -13.08 -5.51 -11.67
CA VAL A 312 -13.82 -6.48 -10.84
C VAL A 312 -13.03 -6.74 -9.57
N ALA A 313 -13.64 -6.56 -8.43
CA ALA A 313 -13.02 -6.82 -7.13
C ALA A 313 -13.95 -7.69 -6.26
N THR A 314 -13.39 -8.40 -5.29
CA THR A 314 -14.21 -9.14 -4.34
C THR A 314 -15.00 -8.21 -3.43
N ASP A 315 -16.25 -8.53 -3.19
CA ASP A 315 -17.14 -7.85 -2.25
C ASP A 315 -16.74 -8.22 -0.80
N LEU A 316 -15.59 -7.70 -0.39
CA LEU A 316 -14.99 -7.92 0.92
C LEU A 316 -14.46 -6.59 1.49
N PRO A 317 -14.34 -6.45 2.81
CA PRO A 317 -13.84 -5.23 3.46
C PRO A 317 -12.49 -4.73 2.91
N THR A 318 -11.61 -5.61 2.42
CA THR A 318 -10.36 -5.22 1.78
C THR A 318 -10.53 -4.33 0.55
N HIS A 319 -11.73 -4.31 -0.07
CA HIS A 319 -12.07 -3.48 -1.21
C HIS A 319 -13.17 -2.47 -0.89
N THR A 320 -14.26 -2.91 -0.24
CA THR A 320 -15.49 -2.12 -0.07
C THR A 320 -15.36 -0.91 0.86
N GLN A 321 -14.27 -0.80 1.62
CA GLN A 321 -13.99 0.41 2.41
C GLN A 321 -13.52 1.61 1.54
N THR A 322 -13.15 1.38 0.27
CA THR A 322 -12.68 2.42 -0.67
C THR A 322 -13.47 2.45 -1.96
N ILE A 323 -13.92 1.31 -2.46
CA ILE A 323 -14.64 1.22 -3.72
C ILE A 323 -16.09 0.83 -3.51
N SER A 324 -16.98 1.45 -4.31
CA SER A 324 -18.41 1.18 -4.35
C SER A 324 -18.82 0.55 -5.67
N PRO A 325 -20.05 0.01 -5.78
CA PRO A 325 -20.60 -0.49 -7.04
C PRO A 325 -20.68 0.55 -8.17
N ASP A 326 -20.57 1.85 -7.85
CA ASP A 326 -20.58 2.93 -8.84
C ASP A 326 -19.29 3.00 -9.65
N ILE A 327 -18.15 2.58 -9.06
CA ILE A 327 -16.81 2.72 -9.65
C ILE A 327 -16.08 1.38 -9.87
N ALA A 328 -16.68 0.25 -9.45
CA ALA A 328 -16.16 -1.09 -9.73
C ALA A 328 -17.28 -2.12 -9.72
N VAL A 329 -17.08 -3.24 -10.37
CA VAL A 329 -17.94 -4.42 -10.22
C VAL A 329 -17.50 -5.17 -8.99
N LEU A 330 -18.34 -5.17 -7.95
CA LEU A 330 -18.11 -5.96 -6.74
C LEU A 330 -18.78 -7.33 -6.90
N ALA A 331 -18.02 -8.39 -6.65
CA ALA A 331 -18.47 -9.77 -6.79
C ALA A 331 -18.17 -10.58 -5.53
N ARG A 332 -19.08 -11.46 -5.12
CA ARG A 332 -18.81 -12.39 -4.02
C ARG A 332 -17.58 -13.24 -4.33
N PRO A 333 -16.79 -13.61 -3.28
CA PRO A 333 -15.54 -14.39 -3.47
C PRO A 333 -15.84 -15.88 -3.76
N GLU A 334 -16.71 -16.12 -4.72
CA GLU A 334 -17.14 -17.42 -5.23
C GLU A 334 -16.88 -17.48 -6.73
N PRO A 335 -16.37 -18.60 -7.28
CA PRO A 335 -15.96 -18.68 -8.68
C PRO A 335 -17.03 -18.28 -9.69
N GLU A 336 -18.28 -18.72 -9.48
CA GLU A 336 -19.41 -18.40 -10.35
C GLU A 336 -19.76 -16.92 -10.31
N ALA A 337 -19.81 -16.33 -9.10
CA ALA A 337 -20.16 -14.93 -8.91
C ALA A 337 -19.05 -14.02 -9.47
N PHE A 338 -17.79 -14.39 -9.28
CA PHE A 338 -16.65 -13.63 -9.77
C PHE A 338 -16.55 -13.70 -11.31
N ALA A 339 -16.80 -14.89 -11.92
CA ALA A 339 -16.90 -15.06 -13.37
C ALA A 339 -18.04 -14.21 -13.97
N ALA A 340 -19.22 -14.22 -13.36
CA ALA A 340 -20.33 -13.37 -13.77
C ALA A 340 -19.99 -11.87 -13.67
N GLY A 341 -19.25 -11.48 -12.63
CA GLY A 341 -18.69 -10.14 -12.48
C GLY A 341 -17.75 -9.75 -13.62
N ILE A 342 -16.85 -10.65 -14.04
CA ILE A 342 -15.94 -10.46 -15.18
C ILE A 342 -16.74 -10.28 -16.47
N ALA A 343 -17.74 -11.14 -16.74
CA ALA A 343 -18.57 -11.04 -17.92
C ALA A 343 -19.36 -9.70 -17.95
N ARG A 344 -19.92 -9.27 -16.82
CA ARG A 344 -20.59 -7.97 -16.69
C ARG A 344 -19.64 -6.81 -16.98
N ALA A 345 -18.41 -6.87 -16.45
CA ALA A 345 -17.39 -5.83 -16.61
C ALA A 345 -16.91 -5.72 -18.06
N ALA A 346 -16.87 -6.82 -18.81
CA ALA A 346 -16.50 -6.84 -20.23
C ALA A 346 -17.54 -6.17 -21.15
N GLY A 347 -18.77 -6.01 -20.70
CA GLY A 347 -19.88 -5.41 -21.45
C GLY A 347 -19.94 -3.88 -21.36
N ALA A 348 -21.01 -3.31 -21.92
CA ALA A 348 -21.26 -1.85 -21.94
C ALA A 348 -21.33 -1.27 -20.52
N ALA A 349 -22.01 -1.94 -19.59
CA ALA A 349 -22.10 -1.50 -18.19
C ALA A 349 -20.73 -1.35 -17.51
N GLY A 350 -19.75 -2.22 -17.84
CA GLY A 350 -18.40 -2.11 -17.32
C GLY A 350 -17.68 -0.85 -17.80
N LYS A 351 -17.86 -0.48 -19.07
CA LYS A 351 -17.26 0.75 -19.63
C LYS A 351 -17.82 2.01 -18.96
N GLU A 352 -19.09 2.04 -18.66
CA GLU A 352 -19.71 3.16 -17.92
C GLU A 352 -19.18 3.25 -16.49
N ILE A 353 -19.04 2.11 -15.80
CA ILE A 353 -18.45 2.04 -14.47
C ILE A 353 -17.00 2.54 -14.51
N ALA A 354 -16.20 2.12 -15.49
CA ALA A 354 -14.81 2.54 -15.66
C ALA A 354 -14.69 4.06 -15.92
N ALA A 355 -15.60 4.64 -16.71
CA ALA A 355 -15.63 6.08 -16.94
C ALA A 355 -15.92 6.84 -15.63
N ARG A 356 -16.88 6.37 -14.81
CA ARG A 356 -17.16 6.96 -13.48
C ARG A 356 -15.97 6.80 -12.54
N ALA A 357 -15.29 5.65 -12.56
CA ALA A 357 -14.10 5.41 -11.75
C ALA A 357 -12.96 6.38 -12.09
N LEU A 358 -12.71 6.58 -13.38
CA LEU A 358 -11.68 7.52 -13.85
C LEU A 358 -11.99 8.97 -13.43
N ASP A 359 -13.25 9.40 -13.56
CA ASP A 359 -13.71 10.72 -13.14
C ASP A 359 -13.64 10.89 -11.61
N PHE A 360 -14.02 9.86 -10.85
CA PHE A 360 -13.86 9.82 -9.40
C PHE A 360 -12.38 10.00 -8.98
N CYS A 361 -11.45 9.26 -9.62
CA CYS A 361 -10.02 9.37 -9.34
C CYS A 361 -9.50 10.78 -9.63
N ARG A 362 -9.89 11.37 -10.76
CA ARG A 362 -9.47 12.73 -11.15
C ARG A 362 -9.93 13.79 -10.15
N ARG A 363 -11.06 13.61 -9.49
CA ARG A 363 -11.59 14.56 -8.51
C ARG A 363 -11.06 14.33 -7.10
N ASN A 364 -10.81 13.07 -6.71
CA ASN A 364 -10.57 12.73 -5.31
C ASN A 364 -9.13 12.28 -5.03
N TYR A 365 -8.42 11.75 -6.02
CA TYR A 365 -7.09 11.16 -5.86
C TYR A 365 -6.04 12.00 -6.60
N THR A 366 -5.84 13.24 -6.12
CA THR A 366 -4.87 14.17 -6.71
C THR A 366 -3.73 14.49 -5.73
N PRO A 367 -2.56 14.91 -6.23
CA PRO A 367 -1.46 15.35 -5.39
C PRO A 367 -1.85 16.51 -4.47
N GLU A 368 -2.65 17.45 -4.95
CA GLU A 368 -3.13 18.62 -4.20
C GLU A 368 -4.00 18.18 -3.01
N ARG A 369 -4.96 17.27 -3.27
CA ARG A 369 -5.81 16.71 -2.21
C ARG A 369 -4.99 15.96 -1.16
N TYR A 370 -3.98 15.22 -1.61
CA TYR A 370 -3.08 14.52 -0.70
C TYR A 370 -2.30 15.50 0.19
N GLN A 371 -1.78 16.59 -0.40
CA GLN A 371 -1.06 17.63 0.35
C GLN A 371 -1.97 18.34 1.36
N GLU A 372 -3.22 18.66 0.99
CA GLU A 372 -4.22 19.22 1.91
C GLU A 372 -4.45 18.32 3.14
N LEU A 373 -4.62 17.02 2.92
CA LEU A 373 -4.82 16.06 4.00
C LEU A 373 -3.59 15.95 4.91
N VAL A 374 -2.38 15.95 4.32
CA VAL A 374 -1.11 15.95 5.08
C VAL A 374 -0.99 17.25 5.88
N ALA A 375 -1.28 18.39 5.29
CA ALA A 375 -1.27 19.69 5.98
C ALA A 375 -2.26 19.73 7.15
N ALA A 376 -3.46 19.17 6.97
CA ALA A 376 -4.46 19.08 8.04
C ALA A 376 -3.96 18.21 9.21
N ALA A 377 -3.31 17.06 8.93
CA ALA A 377 -2.74 16.21 9.97
C ALA A 377 -1.60 16.90 10.73
N LEU A 378 -0.75 17.67 10.04
CA LEU A 378 0.30 18.48 10.66
C LEU A 378 -0.28 19.57 11.55
N ALA A 379 -1.30 20.30 11.08
CA ALA A 379 -1.96 21.35 11.84
C ALA A 379 -2.55 20.81 13.16
N LYS A 380 -3.21 19.63 13.12
CA LYS A 380 -3.70 18.94 14.32
C LYS A 380 -2.56 18.60 15.30
N ALA A 381 -1.43 18.11 14.79
CA ALA A 381 -0.29 17.75 15.62
C ALA A 381 0.31 18.97 16.36
N VAL A 382 0.41 20.10 15.69
CA VAL A 382 0.95 21.35 16.24
C VAL A 382 -0.05 21.99 17.22
N ALA A 383 -1.33 22.01 16.91
CA ALA A 383 -2.38 22.58 17.76
C ALA A 383 -2.54 21.81 19.08
N GLY A 384 -2.36 20.48 19.06
CA GLY A 384 -2.44 19.62 20.26
C GLY A 384 -1.20 19.66 21.16
N SER A 385 -0.17 20.44 20.82
CA SER A 385 1.04 20.56 21.62
C SER A 385 0.96 21.74 22.61
N PRO A 386 1.37 21.57 23.87
CA PRO A 386 1.57 22.71 24.76
C PRO A 386 2.63 23.63 24.10
N ARG A 387 2.26 24.89 23.81
CA ARG A 387 3.16 25.89 23.22
C ARG A 387 4.47 25.89 24.04
N ARG A 388 5.61 25.80 23.37
CA ARG A 388 6.89 26.22 23.93
C ARG A 388 6.73 27.71 24.27
N THR A 389 6.45 28.04 25.52
CA THR A 389 6.73 29.39 26.05
C THR A 389 8.23 29.51 25.97
N GLY A 390 8.71 30.43 25.14
CA GLY A 390 10.09 30.76 24.85
C GLY A 390 10.90 31.13 26.10
#